data_3aeb25cc1a3193b17a00fb910ef4754b
#
_entry.id   3aeb25cc1a3193b17a00fb910ef4754b
#
_cell.length_a   1.000
_cell.length_b   1.000
_cell.length_c   1.000
_cell.angle_alpha   90.00
_cell.angle_beta   90.00
_cell.angle_gamma   90.00
#
_symmetry.space_group_name_H-M   'P 1'
#
loop_
_entity.id
_entity.type
_entity.pdbx_description
1 polymer ?
#
loop_
_entity_poly.entity_id
_entity_poly.type
_entity_poly.pdbx_seq_one_letter_code
_entity_poly.pdbx_strand_id
1 'polypeptide(L)'
;TVNTDGSYNFTLQGPIDHAPNSDELILNFPIIATDFDGDSTTATIPVTIVDDKPTITDVDAISVDEDDLATIGSDQSNPVSIDGNFTTTQGSDRVVSYQLDGSATPVDGLKSQGVDVTLAETANPDGSFTYEATAGNSAVFTLTVNPDGSYNFTLQGPIDHAPNSDEL
;
A
#
# COMPACT_ATOMS: atom_id res chain seq x y z
N THR A 1 11.77 -7.40 -34.28
CA THR A 1 12.23 -7.56 -35.68
C THR A 1 13.71 -7.23 -35.76
N VAL A 2 14.49 -8.05 -36.44
CA VAL A 2 15.88 -7.78 -36.78
C VAL A 2 15.98 -7.71 -38.31
N ASN A 3 16.64 -6.70 -38.82
CA ASN A 3 16.76 -6.44 -40.25
C ASN A 3 18.17 -6.83 -40.76
N THR A 4 18.31 -7.02 -42.07
CA THR A 4 19.58 -7.40 -42.71
C THR A 4 20.64 -6.29 -42.69
N ASP A 5 20.25 -5.04 -42.47
CA ASP A 5 21.15 -3.91 -42.29
C ASP A 5 21.69 -3.75 -40.85
N GLY A 6 21.32 -4.68 -39.94
CA GLY A 6 21.73 -4.68 -38.56
C GLY A 6 20.84 -3.84 -37.63
N SER A 7 19.83 -3.16 -38.16
CA SER A 7 18.85 -2.46 -37.32
C SER A 7 17.87 -3.44 -36.67
N TYR A 8 17.34 -3.09 -35.52
CA TYR A 8 16.30 -3.88 -34.84
C TYR A 8 15.25 -2.99 -34.18
N ASN A 9 14.08 -3.55 -33.97
CA ASN A 9 12.98 -2.93 -33.24
C ASN A 9 12.43 -3.93 -32.20
N PHE A 10 12.26 -3.45 -30.98
CA PHE A 10 11.56 -4.13 -29.89
C PHE A 10 10.30 -3.32 -29.54
N THR A 11 9.18 -3.99 -29.36
CA THR A 11 7.92 -3.35 -28.92
C THR A 11 7.33 -4.16 -27.79
N LEU A 12 7.19 -3.53 -26.63
CA LEU A 12 6.42 -4.06 -25.52
C LEU A 12 4.93 -3.86 -25.81
N GLN A 13 4.12 -4.92 -25.68
CA GLN A 13 2.68 -4.90 -26.02
C GLN A 13 1.77 -5.06 -24.80
N GLY A 14 2.34 -5.31 -23.64
CA GLY A 14 1.62 -5.49 -22.40
C GLY A 14 2.55 -5.50 -21.19
N PRO A 15 2.01 -5.50 -19.98
CA PRO A 15 2.82 -5.59 -18.77
C PRO A 15 3.57 -6.92 -18.69
N ILE A 16 4.68 -6.92 -17.97
CA ILE A 16 5.50 -8.11 -17.68
C ILE A 16 5.74 -8.13 -16.18
N ASP A 17 5.47 -9.28 -15.55
CA ASP A 17 5.71 -9.48 -14.13
C ASP A 17 7.21 -9.38 -13.82
N HIS A 18 7.56 -8.55 -12.85
CA HIS A 18 8.89 -8.42 -12.31
C HIS A 18 9.04 -9.27 -11.04
N ALA A 19 10.27 -9.71 -10.74
CA ALA A 19 10.53 -10.37 -9.46
C ALA A 19 10.28 -9.39 -8.30
N PRO A 20 9.78 -9.84 -7.15
CA PRO A 20 9.56 -8.97 -6.00
C PRO A 20 10.82 -8.15 -5.66
N ASN A 21 10.66 -6.84 -5.49
CA ASN A 21 11.73 -5.86 -5.22
C ASN A 21 12.75 -5.70 -6.35
N SER A 22 12.41 -6.11 -7.59
CA SER A 22 13.22 -5.84 -8.78
C SER A 22 12.58 -4.72 -9.59
N ASP A 23 13.34 -3.68 -9.89
CA ASP A 23 12.89 -2.52 -10.67
C ASP A 23 13.16 -2.69 -12.17
N GLU A 24 13.91 -3.72 -12.54
CA GLU A 24 14.32 -3.96 -13.92
C GLU A 24 14.32 -5.45 -14.27
N LEU A 25 13.90 -5.77 -15.48
CA LEU A 25 14.01 -7.07 -16.11
C LEU A 25 14.86 -6.92 -17.37
N ILE A 26 15.95 -7.70 -17.48
CA ILE A 26 16.79 -7.72 -18.67
C ILE A 26 16.48 -8.96 -19.49
N LEU A 27 15.97 -8.76 -20.70
CA LEU A 27 15.76 -9.80 -21.69
C LEU A 27 16.95 -9.82 -22.65
N ASN A 28 17.55 -11.00 -22.82
CA ASN A 28 18.70 -11.18 -23.68
C ASN A 28 18.30 -11.99 -24.92
N PHE A 29 18.34 -11.37 -26.12
CA PHE A 29 17.99 -12.00 -27.39
C PHE A 29 19.26 -12.35 -28.16
N PRO A 30 19.65 -13.63 -28.21
CA PRO A 30 20.81 -14.04 -29.02
C PRO A 30 20.48 -13.92 -30.52
N ILE A 31 21.41 -13.37 -31.29
CA ILE A 31 21.36 -13.22 -32.72
C ILE A 31 22.54 -13.92 -33.39
N ILE A 32 22.35 -14.40 -34.59
CA ILE A 32 23.38 -14.99 -35.44
C ILE A 32 23.43 -14.20 -36.75
N ALA A 33 24.64 -13.83 -37.16
CA ALA A 33 24.92 -13.34 -38.51
C ALA A 33 25.63 -14.45 -39.27
N THR A 34 25.15 -14.79 -40.48
CA THR A 34 25.73 -15.80 -41.33
C THR A 34 26.03 -15.14 -42.69
N ASP A 35 27.22 -15.33 -43.21
CA ASP A 35 27.63 -14.84 -44.52
C ASP A 35 27.26 -15.83 -45.68
N PHE A 36 27.66 -15.49 -46.89
CA PHE A 36 27.24 -16.21 -48.08
C PHE A 36 27.81 -17.63 -48.21
N ASP A 37 29.02 -17.88 -47.66
CA ASP A 37 29.68 -19.19 -47.66
C ASP A 37 29.41 -20.04 -46.41
N GLY A 38 28.61 -19.48 -45.45
CA GLY A 38 28.08 -20.20 -44.29
C GLY A 38 28.83 -19.98 -43.01
N ASP A 39 29.81 -19.10 -42.99
CA ASP A 39 30.46 -18.70 -41.73
C ASP A 39 29.56 -17.85 -40.86
N SER A 40 29.56 -18.07 -39.55
CA SER A 40 28.62 -17.40 -38.66
C SER A 40 29.28 -16.86 -37.40
N THR A 41 28.70 -15.80 -36.89
CA THR A 41 29.04 -15.19 -35.59
C THR A 41 27.81 -14.88 -34.80
N THR A 42 27.92 -14.81 -33.48
CA THR A 42 26.79 -14.56 -32.57
C THR A 42 27.01 -13.29 -31.74
N ALA A 43 25.90 -12.64 -31.41
CA ALA A 43 25.85 -11.54 -30.48
C ALA A 43 24.57 -11.60 -29.68
N THR A 44 24.38 -10.71 -28.68
CA THR A 44 23.15 -10.64 -27.87
C THR A 44 22.65 -9.21 -27.86
N ILE A 45 21.35 -9.05 -28.08
CA ILE A 45 20.64 -7.76 -27.89
C ILE A 45 20.05 -7.76 -26.49
N PRO A 46 20.57 -6.94 -25.56
CA PRO A 46 19.94 -6.76 -24.25
C PRO A 46 18.81 -5.75 -24.38
N VAL A 47 17.65 -6.08 -23.79
CA VAL A 47 16.51 -5.16 -23.67
C VAL A 47 16.17 -5.07 -22.18
N THR A 48 16.28 -3.89 -21.61
CA THR A 48 15.88 -3.60 -20.22
C THR A 48 14.43 -3.12 -20.20
N ILE A 49 13.61 -3.75 -19.38
CA ILE A 49 12.23 -3.35 -19.10
C ILE A 49 12.19 -2.86 -17.67
N VAL A 50 11.73 -1.64 -17.47
CA VAL A 50 11.63 -1.00 -16.15
C VAL A 50 10.22 -1.23 -15.61
N ASP A 51 10.14 -1.57 -14.31
CA ASP A 51 8.89 -1.76 -13.60
C ASP A 51 8.13 -0.43 -13.40
N ASP A 52 6.81 -0.47 -13.50
CA ASP A 52 5.91 0.65 -13.28
C ASP A 52 5.12 0.43 -11.97
N LYS A 53 5.67 0.89 -10.87
CA LYS A 53 5.16 0.68 -9.51
C LYS A 53 3.97 1.57 -9.19
N PRO A 54 3.03 1.09 -8.36
CA PRO A 54 1.97 1.93 -7.84
C PRO A 54 2.52 3.03 -6.90
N THR A 55 1.83 4.16 -6.87
CA THR A 55 2.17 5.29 -5.99
C THR A 55 0.92 5.83 -5.33
N ILE A 56 0.90 5.94 -4.00
CA ILE A 56 -0.15 6.68 -3.27
C ILE A 56 0.17 8.17 -3.40
N THR A 57 -0.76 8.95 -3.94
CA THR A 57 -0.53 10.36 -4.31
C THR A 57 -1.24 11.35 -3.42
N ASP A 58 -2.31 10.94 -2.76
CA ASP A 58 -3.11 11.82 -1.88
C ASP A 58 -3.77 10.95 -0.79
N VAL A 59 -3.86 11.50 0.42
CA VAL A 59 -4.48 10.84 1.57
C VAL A 59 -5.28 11.88 2.33
N ASP A 60 -6.57 11.63 2.54
CA ASP A 60 -7.41 12.48 3.38
C ASP A 60 -6.92 12.43 4.84
N ALA A 61 -6.72 13.57 5.46
CA ALA A 61 -6.52 13.64 6.90
C ALA A 61 -7.88 13.65 7.60
N ILE A 62 -8.06 12.78 8.58
CA ILE A 62 -9.29 12.69 9.38
C ILE A 62 -8.99 13.09 10.83
N SER A 63 -10.01 13.56 11.55
CA SER A 63 -9.93 13.93 12.96
C SER A 63 -11.20 13.47 13.67
N VAL A 64 -11.05 12.89 14.84
CA VAL A 64 -12.13 12.53 15.78
C VAL A 64 -11.84 13.13 17.14
N ASP A 65 -12.89 13.40 17.91
CA ASP A 65 -12.78 13.97 19.24
C ASP A 65 -13.27 12.95 20.27
N GLU A 66 -12.54 12.83 21.37
CA GLU A 66 -12.95 11.97 22.48
C GLU A 66 -14.16 12.48 23.24
N ASP A 67 -14.41 13.80 23.18
CA ASP A 67 -15.61 14.41 23.75
C ASP A 67 -16.92 13.86 23.14
N ASP A 68 -16.83 13.33 21.93
CA ASP A 68 -17.97 12.75 21.21
C ASP A 68 -18.23 11.26 21.56
N LEU A 69 -17.38 10.62 22.37
CA LEU A 69 -17.57 9.23 22.79
C LEU A 69 -18.89 9.04 23.59
N ALA A 70 -19.74 8.13 23.13
CA ALA A 70 -21.14 7.99 23.55
C ALA A 70 -21.38 7.77 25.05
N THR A 71 -20.39 7.24 25.81
CA THR A 71 -20.57 6.89 27.22
C THR A 71 -19.74 7.72 28.18
N ILE A 72 -18.69 8.38 27.69
CA ILE A 72 -17.69 9.09 28.50
C ILE A 72 -17.39 10.49 28.00
N GLY A 73 -17.76 10.82 26.77
CA GLY A 73 -17.59 12.16 26.19
C GLY A 73 -18.51 13.20 26.85
N SER A 74 -18.06 14.44 26.86
CA SER A 74 -18.80 15.57 27.43
C SER A 74 -19.69 16.27 26.43
N ASP A 75 -19.39 16.15 25.13
CA ASP A 75 -20.17 16.66 24.01
C ASP A 75 -20.27 15.57 22.93
N GLN A 76 -21.46 15.17 22.55
CA GLN A 76 -21.71 14.12 21.56
C GLN A 76 -22.33 14.69 20.29
N SER A 77 -21.84 15.84 19.85
CA SER A 77 -22.37 16.57 18.71
C SER A 77 -21.78 16.14 17.36
N ASN A 78 -20.63 15.49 17.35
CA ASN A 78 -19.94 15.04 16.13
C ASN A 78 -19.83 13.50 16.08
N PRO A 79 -19.65 12.93 14.89
CA PRO A 79 -19.44 11.50 14.75
C PRO A 79 -18.04 11.07 15.19
N VAL A 80 -17.97 9.97 15.92
CA VAL A 80 -16.72 9.26 16.26
C VAL A 80 -16.26 8.28 15.16
N SER A 81 -17.02 8.19 14.07
CA SER A 81 -16.73 7.35 12.90
C SER A 81 -16.64 8.24 11.67
N ILE A 82 -15.50 8.22 11.01
CA ILE A 82 -15.20 9.10 9.86
C ILE A 82 -14.61 8.28 8.72
N ASP A 83 -15.07 8.57 7.50
CA ASP A 83 -14.54 8.02 6.28
C ASP A 83 -13.47 8.95 5.69
N GLY A 84 -12.48 8.36 5.05
CA GLY A 84 -11.48 9.01 4.25
C GLY A 84 -11.12 8.20 3.01
N ASN A 85 -10.33 8.80 2.14
CA ASN A 85 -9.87 8.17 0.91
C ASN A 85 -8.40 8.46 0.70
N PHE A 86 -7.74 7.59 -0.05
CA PHE A 86 -6.47 7.88 -0.67
C PHE A 86 -6.52 7.55 -2.16
N THR A 87 -5.75 8.31 -2.93
CA THR A 87 -5.65 8.15 -4.38
C THR A 87 -4.36 7.42 -4.73
N THR A 88 -4.46 6.42 -5.60
CA THR A 88 -3.32 5.63 -6.05
C THR A 88 -3.18 5.69 -7.56
N THR A 89 -1.98 5.98 -8.05
CA THR A 89 -1.59 5.67 -9.42
C THR A 89 -1.29 4.17 -9.47
N GLN A 90 -2.04 3.45 -10.29
CA GLN A 90 -2.08 1.97 -10.25
C GLN A 90 -0.80 1.28 -10.73
N GLY A 91 0.02 1.94 -11.57
CA GLY A 91 1.04 1.24 -12.34
C GLY A 91 0.45 0.32 -13.40
N SER A 92 1.31 -0.44 -14.08
CA SER A 92 0.90 -1.32 -15.18
C SER A 92 0.19 -2.60 -14.71
N ASP A 93 0.50 -3.08 -13.50
CA ASP A 93 0.05 -4.38 -12.97
C ASP A 93 -1.14 -4.30 -12.03
N ARG A 94 -1.66 -3.13 -11.80
CA ARG A 94 -2.76 -2.81 -10.86
C ARG A 94 -2.46 -3.15 -9.40
N VAL A 95 -2.94 -2.30 -8.51
CA VAL A 95 -2.96 -2.58 -7.07
C VAL A 95 -4.01 -3.65 -6.76
N VAL A 96 -3.65 -4.65 -5.96
CA VAL A 96 -4.54 -5.77 -5.58
C VAL A 96 -5.02 -5.68 -4.14
N SER A 97 -4.31 -4.95 -3.28
CA SER A 97 -4.69 -4.77 -1.86
C SER A 97 -4.01 -3.54 -1.27
N TYR A 98 -4.59 -3.04 -0.19
CA TYR A 98 -4.00 -2.02 0.68
C TYR A 98 -3.96 -2.55 2.11
N GLN A 99 -2.81 -2.45 2.74
CA GLN A 99 -2.57 -2.91 4.12
C GLN A 99 -1.73 -1.87 4.85
N LEU A 100 -1.78 -1.86 6.18
CA LEU A 100 -0.79 -1.11 6.95
C LEU A 100 0.61 -1.69 6.71
N ASP A 101 1.60 -0.82 6.65
CA ASP A 101 2.99 -1.25 6.61
C ASP A 101 3.33 -1.94 7.94
N GLY A 102 3.56 -3.25 7.89
CA GLY A 102 3.88 -4.05 9.07
C GLY A 102 5.21 -3.69 9.74
N SER A 103 6.03 -2.83 9.11
CA SER A 103 7.22 -2.25 9.75
C SER A 103 6.88 -1.07 10.68
N ALA A 104 5.69 -0.48 10.53
CA ALA A 104 5.19 0.59 11.36
C ALA A 104 4.37 0.03 12.54
N THR A 105 4.53 0.63 13.72
CA THR A 105 3.75 0.32 14.91
C THR A 105 2.94 1.55 15.33
N PRO A 106 1.81 1.83 14.62
CA PRO A 106 1.06 3.08 14.82
C PRO A 106 0.51 3.25 16.25
N VAL A 107 0.49 2.16 17.03
CA VAL A 107 0.03 2.17 18.43
C VAL A 107 1.17 1.98 19.43
N ASP A 108 2.44 2.06 19.00
CA ASP A 108 3.58 1.87 19.90
C ASP A 108 3.62 2.98 20.96
N GLY A 109 3.62 2.56 22.24
CA GLY A 109 3.55 3.48 23.37
C GLY A 109 2.16 4.07 23.64
N LEU A 110 1.15 3.80 22.80
CA LEU A 110 -0.22 4.25 23.02
C LEU A 110 -0.84 3.51 24.20
N LYS A 111 -1.57 4.24 25.04
CA LYS A 111 -2.32 3.70 26.17
C LYS A 111 -3.76 4.19 26.15
N SER A 112 -4.63 3.39 26.76
CA SER A 112 -5.99 3.77 27.11
C SER A 112 -6.24 3.44 28.57
N GLN A 113 -6.53 4.45 29.38
CA GLN A 113 -6.73 4.34 30.83
C GLN A 113 -5.57 3.63 31.54
N GLY A 114 -4.33 3.92 31.11
CA GLY A 114 -3.10 3.37 31.67
C GLY A 114 -2.74 1.97 31.15
N VAL A 115 -3.57 1.35 30.31
CA VAL A 115 -3.32 0.03 29.73
C VAL A 115 -2.74 0.18 28.32
N ASP A 116 -1.70 -0.58 27.99
CA ASP A 116 -1.09 -0.55 26.66
C ASP A 116 -2.08 -1.00 25.58
N VAL A 117 -2.09 -0.27 24.47
CA VAL A 117 -2.93 -0.59 23.30
C VAL A 117 -2.19 -1.58 22.41
N THR A 118 -2.92 -2.58 21.94
CA THR A 118 -2.45 -3.57 20.96
C THR A 118 -3.32 -3.52 19.71
N LEU A 119 -2.71 -3.76 18.55
CA LEU A 119 -3.40 -3.76 17.25
C LEU A 119 -3.45 -5.17 16.68
N ALA A 120 -4.62 -5.60 16.25
CA ALA A 120 -4.84 -6.86 15.56
C ALA A 120 -5.36 -6.60 14.15
N GLU A 121 -4.85 -7.34 13.17
CA GLU A 121 -5.28 -7.28 11.77
C GLU A 121 -6.19 -8.46 11.42
N THR A 122 -7.25 -8.20 10.67
CA THR A 122 -8.13 -9.20 10.08
C THR A 122 -8.31 -8.94 8.59
N ALA A 123 -7.95 -9.92 7.76
CA ALA A 123 -8.27 -9.89 6.34
C ALA A 123 -9.73 -10.33 6.13
N ASN A 124 -10.52 -9.51 5.44
CA ASN A 124 -11.93 -9.77 5.19
C ASN A 124 -12.14 -10.45 3.82
N PRO A 125 -13.26 -11.22 3.65
CA PRO A 125 -13.53 -11.91 2.39
C PRO A 125 -13.77 -10.99 1.18
N ASP A 126 -14.09 -9.71 1.40
CA ASP A 126 -14.26 -8.68 0.38
C ASP A 126 -12.97 -8.01 -0.08
N GLY A 127 -11.83 -8.42 0.51
CA GLY A 127 -10.50 -7.88 0.23
C GLY A 127 -10.12 -6.66 1.06
N SER A 128 -10.99 -6.20 1.97
CA SER A 128 -10.64 -5.17 2.94
C SER A 128 -9.83 -5.75 4.11
N PHE A 129 -9.14 -4.88 4.85
CA PHE A 129 -8.46 -5.21 6.09
C PHE A 129 -9.02 -4.38 7.23
N THR A 130 -9.35 -5.05 8.33
CA THR A 130 -9.78 -4.38 9.57
C THR A 130 -8.70 -4.50 10.62
N TYR A 131 -8.35 -3.37 11.21
CA TYR A 131 -7.39 -3.22 12.29
C TYR A 131 -8.14 -2.85 13.55
N GLU A 132 -8.09 -3.71 14.57
CA GLU A 132 -8.74 -3.51 15.85
C GLU A 132 -7.69 -3.15 16.91
N ALA A 133 -7.81 -1.97 17.49
CA ALA A 133 -7.00 -1.53 18.62
C ALA A 133 -7.73 -1.80 19.93
N THR A 134 -7.07 -2.50 20.85
CA THR A 134 -7.65 -2.85 22.15
C THR A 134 -6.66 -2.57 23.31
N ALA A 135 -7.19 -2.10 24.45
CA ALA A 135 -6.49 -2.01 25.71
C ALA A 135 -7.04 -3.08 26.66
N GLY A 136 -6.31 -4.19 26.81
CA GLY A 136 -6.83 -5.38 27.47
C GLY A 136 -8.06 -5.95 26.73
N ASN A 137 -9.25 -5.87 27.37
CA ASN A 137 -10.50 -6.32 26.76
C ASN A 137 -11.39 -5.17 26.24
N SER A 138 -10.91 -3.93 26.31
CA SER A 138 -11.67 -2.75 25.91
C SER A 138 -11.26 -2.33 24.50
N ALA A 139 -12.24 -2.13 23.63
CA ALA A 139 -12.02 -1.57 22.30
C ALA A 139 -11.60 -0.10 22.43
N VAL A 140 -10.61 0.32 21.63
CA VAL A 140 -10.11 1.69 21.58
C VAL A 140 -10.47 2.33 20.28
N PHE A 141 -10.13 1.70 19.15
CA PHE A 141 -10.57 2.12 17.82
C PHE A 141 -10.55 0.97 16.82
N THR A 142 -11.21 1.19 15.69
CA THR A 142 -11.08 0.35 14.50
C THR A 142 -10.69 1.21 13.30
N LEU A 143 -9.86 0.66 12.43
CA LEU A 143 -9.57 1.19 11.10
C LEU A 143 -9.86 0.10 10.07
N THR A 144 -10.74 0.37 9.11
CA THR A 144 -10.98 -0.53 7.98
C THR A 144 -10.46 0.12 6.71
N VAL A 145 -9.64 -0.59 5.94
CA VAL A 145 -9.07 -0.14 4.67
C VAL A 145 -9.65 -1.01 3.55
N ASN A 146 -10.26 -0.38 2.55
CA ASN A 146 -10.96 -1.05 1.46
C ASN A 146 -10.10 -1.15 0.20
N PRO A 147 -10.37 -2.12 -0.70
CA PRO A 147 -9.62 -2.30 -1.95
C PRO A 147 -9.78 -1.15 -2.95
N ASP A 148 -10.77 -0.28 -2.78
CA ASP A 148 -11.01 0.90 -3.62
C ASP A 148 -10.25 2.16 -3.18
N GLY A 149 -9.51 2.08 -2.05
CA GLY A 149 -8.77 3.21 -1.49
C GLY A 149 -9.57 4.03 -0.48
N SER A 150 -10.80 3.66 -0.19
CA SER A 150 -11.53 4.25 0.94
C SER A 150 -11.10 3.61 2.26
N TYR A 151 -11.24 4.34 3.35
CA TYR A 151 -11.05 3.81 4.69
C TYR A 151 -12.04 4.44 5.66
N ASN A 152 -12.34 3.71 6.74
CA ASN A 152 -13.15 4.19 7.85
C ASN A 152 -12.38 4.04 9.15
N PHE A 153 -12.34 5.10 9.93
CA PHE A 153 -11.82 5.09 11.30
C PHE A 153 -12.97 5.32 12.27
N THR A 154 -13.04 4.51 13.34
CA THR A 154 -14.04 4.66 14.40
C THR A 154 -13.34 4.63 15.75
N LEU A 155 -13.45 5.74 16.51
CA LEU A 155 -13.01 5.82 17.90
C LEU A 155 -14.07 5.16 18.80
N GLN A 156 -13.66 4.28 19.72
CA GLN A 156 -14.55 3.49 20.58
C GLN A 156 -14.24 3.64 22.07
N GLY A 157 -13.05 4.11 22.39
CA GLY A 157 -12.60 4.31 23.76
C GLY A 157 -11.57 5.45 23.86
N PRO A 158 -11.30 5.93 25.08
CA PRO A 158 -10.39 7.03 25.28
C PRO A 158 -8.93 6.62 25.03
N ILE A 159 -8.11 7.60 24.70
CA ILE A 159 -6.67 7.47 24.51
C ILE A 159 -5.96 8.37 25.51
N ASP A 160 -4.92 7.87 26.15
CA ASP A 160 -4.17 8.66 27.12
C ASP A 160 -3.27 9.67 26.41
N HIS A 161 -3.52 10.95 26.63
CA HIS A 161 -2.71 12.05 26.11
C HIS A 161 -1.57 12.42 27.07
N ALA A 162 -0.50 13.02 26.54
CA ALA A 162 0.54 13.58 27.36
C ALA A 162 -0.03 14.72 28.24
N PRO A 163 0.49 14.91 29.48
CA PRO A 163 0.01 16.01 30.33
C PRO A 163 0.11 17.38 29.62
N ASN A 164 -1.00 18.11 29.59
CA ASN A 164 -1.18 19.41 28.90
C ASN A 164 -1.08 19.35 27.37
N SER A 165 -1.39 18.21 26.76
CA SER A 165 -1.57 18.03 25.32
C SER A 165 -3.01 17.62 25.07
N ASP A 166 -3.70 18.32 24.16
CA ASP A 166 -5.05 17.97 23.70
C ASP A 166 -5.01 17.15 22.38
N GLU A 167 -3.80 16.93 21.85
CA GLU A 167 -3.56 16.16 20.62
C GLU A 167 -2.46 15.11 20.84
N LEU A 168 -2.52 14.00 20.08
CA LEU A 168 -1.53 12.92 20.05
C LEU A 168 -0.33 13.27 19.16
#